data_afdd764e9d25cd1af063f13d6812ed84
#
_entry.id   afdd764e9d25cd1af063f13d6812ed84
#
_cell.length_a   1.000
_cell.length_b   1.000
_cell.length_c   1.000
_cell.angle_alpha   90.00
_cell.angle_beta   90.00
_cell.angle_gamma   90.00
#
_symmetry.space_group_name_H-M   'P 1'
#
loop_
_entity.id
_entity.type
_entity.pdbx_description
1 polymer ?
#
loop_
_entity_poly.entity_id
_entity_poly.type
_entity_poly.pdbx_seq_one_letter_code
_entity_poly.pdbx_strand_id
1 'polypeptide(L)'
;HMIYFCRKLNFNNEKILCANHASSFDKLENTNLLNLEKSINLALELLYFYENDSKIKKLFSGNLFAENIDGIDYNKDKLFFNAFDCKDNELLSQIAKKNKCDLKELIRIAKILEAAHLIELKR
;
A
#
# COMPACT_ATOMS: atom_id res chain seq x y z
N HIS A 1 10.44 9.89 -14.79
CA HIS A 1 10.46 10.52 -13.46
C HIS A 1 11.37 9.74 -12.55
N MET A 2 12.33 10.42 -11.92
CA MET A 2 13.25 9.80 -10.97
C MET A 2 12.70 10.05 -9.56
N ILE A 3 12.50 8.97 -8.79
CA ILE A 3 12.00 9.06 -7.42
C ILE A 3 13.22 8.95 -6.51
N TYR A 4 13.44 9.94 -5.68
CA TYR A 4 14.47 9.92 -4.66
C TYR A 4 13.85 9.58 -3.31
N PHE A 5 14.34 8.52 -2.68
CA PHE A 5 14.01 8.20 -1.30
C PHE A 5 15.06 8.83 -0.38
N CYS A 6 14.68 9.87 0.33
CA CYS A 6 15.53 10.49 1.32
C CYS A 6 14.99 10.21 2.72
N ARG A 7 15.79 9.56 3.56
CA ARG A 7 15.45 9.36 4.97
C ARG A 7 15.70 10.66 5.72
N LYS A 8 14.65 11.29 6.23
CA LYS A 8 14.80 12.43 7.13
C LYS A 8 15.31 11.90 8.47
N LEU A 9 16.58 12.14 8.74
CA LEU A 9 17.15 11.91 10.06
C LEU A 9 16.70 13.07 10.97
N ASN A 10 16.02 12.75 12.08
CA ASN A 10 15.72 13.72 13.11
C ASN A 10 17.02 14.08 13.83
N PHE A 11 17.70 15.09 13.34
CA PHE A 11 18.83 15.69 14.03
C PHE A 11 18.40 17.02 14.60
N ASN A 12 18.67 17.21 15.88
CA ASN A 12 18.53 18.51 16.54
C ASN A 12 19.56 19.55 16.02
N ASN A 13 20.42 19.18 15.10
CA ASN A 13 21.40 20.02 14.45
C ASN A 13 21.33 19.87 12.93
N GLU A 14 20.86 20.89 12.25
CA GLU A 14 20.68 20.94 10.79
C GLU A 14 21.97 20.72 9.97
N LYS A 15 23.14 20.81 10.59
CA LYS A 15 24.45 20.71 9.93
C LYS A 15 24.90 19.28 9.58
N ILE A 16 24.18 18.22 10.03
CA ILE A 16 24.67 16.84 9.87
C ILE A 16 23.80 16.03 8.87
N LEU A 17 22.94 16.69 8.12
CA LEU A 17 21.97 16.03 7.24
C LEU A 17 22.56 15.09 6.19
N CYS A 18 23.81 15.22 5.83
CA CYS A 18 24.51 14.34 4.89
C CYS A 18 26.03 14.42 5.10
N ALA A 19 26.50 14.33 6.34
CA ALA A 19 27.94 14.50 6.65
C ALA A 19 28.85 13.58 5.82
N ASN A 20 28.35 12.42 5.42
CA ASN A 20 29.13 11.45 4.64
C ASN A 20 28.74 11.42 3.15
N HIS A 21 27.68 12.14 2.74
CA HIS A 21 27.22 12.11 1.36
C HIS A 21 28.23 12.76 0.42
N ALA A 22 28.62 12.05 -0.63
CA ALA A 22 29.61 12.47 -1.61
C ALA A 22 30.97 12.89 -1.00
N SER A 23 31.33 12.36 0.16
CA SER A 23 32.59 12.59 0.84
C SER A 23 33.47 11.33 0.82
N SER A 24 34.72 11.45 1.26
CA SER A 24 35.63 10.31 1.42
C SER A 24 35.16 9.29 2.48
N PHE A 25 34.20 9.68 3.32
CA PHE A 25 33.54 8.83 4.31
C PHE A 25 32.29 8.09 3.78
N ASP A 26 31.88 8.36 2.53
CA ASP A 26 30.79 7.66 1.84
C ASP A 26 31.28 6.28 1.36
N LYS A 27 31.58 5.41 2.33
CA LYS A 27 32.08 4.06 2.12
C LYS A 27 31.09 3.04 2.64
N LEU A 28 31.15 1.83 2.08
CA LEU A 28 30.31 0.71 2.49
C LEU A 28 30.42 0.39 4.00
N GLU A 29 31.63 0.53 4.56
CA GLU A 29 31.93 0.32 5.99
C GLU A 29 31.10 1.24 6.92
N ASN A 30 30.76 2.44 6.41
CA ASN A 30 29.97 3.44 7.14
C ASN A 30 28.45 3.29 6.87
N THR A 31 28.06 2.29 6.08
CA THR A 31 26.67 2.06 5.73
C THR A 31 26.02 1.16 6.77
N ASN A 32 24.90 1.59 7.34
CA ASN A 32 24.11 0.74 8.21
C ASN A 32 23.24 -0.20 7.36
N LEU A 33 23.68 -1.45 7.23
CA LEU A 33 23.03 -2.48 6.41
C LEU A 33 21.57 -2.70 6.80
N LEU A 34 21.25 -2.69 8.10
CA LEU A 34 19.86 -2.82 8.58
C LEU A 34 18.98 -1.66 8.11
N ASN A 35 19.52 -0.44 8.09
CA ASN A 35 18.79 0.71 7.59
C ASN A 35 18.62 0.67 6.08
N LEU A 36 19.61 0.14 5.36
CA LEU A 36 19.52 -0.07 3.91
C LEU A 36 18.43 -1.08 3.59
N GLU A 37 18.42 -2.22 4.26
CA GLU A 37 17.39 -3.26 4.11
C GLU A 37 15.98 -2.69 4.36
N LYS A 38 15.78 -1.96 5.46
CA LYS A 38 14.50 -1.30 5.76
C LYS A 38 14.08 -0.30 4.68
N SER A 39 15.04 0.41 4.10
CA SER A 39 14.76 1.37 3.02
C SER A 39 14.37 0.66 1.72
N ILE A 40 15.02 -0.45 1.40
CA ILE A 40 14.68 -1.28 0.24
C ILE A 40 13.27 -1.87 0.42
N ASN A 41 12.98 -2.44 1.59
CA ASN A 41 11.66 -3.02 1.89
C ASN A 41 10.55 -1.96 1.79
N LEU A 42 10.78 -0.76 2.31
CA LEU A 42 9.84 0.35 2.17
C LEU A 42 9.64 0.75 0.69
N ALA A 43 10.71 0.80 -0.09
CA ALA A 43 10.61 1.12 -1.52
C ALA A 43 9.81 0.06 -2.28
N LEU A 44 10.06 -1.22 -2.00
CA LEU A 44 9.30 -2.33 -2.60
C LEU A 44 7.82 -2.29 -2.20
N GLU A 45 7.51 -1.97 -0.95
CA GLU A 45 6.14 -1.83 -0.48
C GLU A 45 5.41 -0.65 -1.16
N LEU A 46 6.07 0.49 -1.31
CA LEU A 46 5.51 1.64 -2.04
C LEU A 46 5.28 1.32 -3.52
N LEU A 47 6.19 0.62 -4.17
CA LEU A 47 6.00 0.15 -5.55
C LEU A 47 4.83 -0.81 -5.66
N TYR A 48 4.72 -1.76 -4.71
CA TYR A 48 3.58 -2.67 -4.66
C TYR A 48 2.25 -1.92 -4.56
N PHE A 49 2.15 -0.92 -3.68
CA PHE A 49 0.93 -0.11 -3.55
C PHE A 49 0.66 0.68 -4.82
N TYR A 50 1.67 1.31 -5.40
CA TYR A 50 1.52 2.07 -6.64
C TYR A 50 1.01 1.21 -7.80
N GLU A 51 1.52 0.00 -7.95
CA GLU A 51 1.11 -0.93 -9.00
C GLU A 51 -0.29 -1.51 -8.79
N ASN A 52 -0.75 -1.60 -7.55
CA ASN A 52 -2.03 -2.23 -7.21
C ASN A 52 -3.11 -1.24 -6.77
N ASP A 53 -2.81 0.06 -6.67
CA ASP A 53 -3.81 1.09 -6.34
C ASP A 53 -4.70 1.38 -7.55
N SER A 54 -5.80 0.66 -7.63
CA SER A 54 -6.73 0.68 -8.75
C SER A 54 -8.04 1.34 -8.36
N LYS A 55 -8.75 1.89 -9.33
CA LYS A 55 -10.12 2.35 -9.17
C LYS A 55 -11.07 1.16 -9.21
N ILE A 56 -12.07 1.16 -8.35
CA ILE A 56 -13.09 0.11 -8.28
C ILE A 56 -14.31 0.51 -9.10
N LYS A 57 -14.81 -0.44 -9.89
CA LYS A 57 -16.15 -0.39 -10.46
C LYS A 57 -16.92 -1.61 -9.95
N LYS A 58 -18.03 -1.37 -9.27
CA LYS A 58 -18.91 -2.44 -8.77
C LYS A 58 -19.71 -3.07 -9.91
N LEU A 59 -19.81 -4.38 -9.92
CA LEU A 59 -20.62 -5.16 -10.87
C LEU A 59 -21.85 -5.78 -10.18
N PHE A 60 -22.08 -5.45 -8.90
CA PHE A 60 -23.21 -5.90 -8.11
C PHE A 60 -24.02 -4.71 -7.60
N SER A 61 -25.28 -4.95 -7.25
CA SER A 61 -26.17 -3.99 -6.59
C SER A 61 -26.51 -4.49 -5.19
N GLY A 62 -26.54 -3.59 -4.21
CA GLY A 62 -26.83 -3.92 -2.82
C GLY A 62 -25.57 -4.24 -1.99
N ASN A 63 -25.78 -4.87 -0.84
CA ASN A 63 -24.69 -5.21 0.07
C ASN A 63 -23.95 -6.46 -0.40
N LEU A 64 -22.63 -6.44 -0.23
CA LEU A 64 -21.79 -7.59 -0.55
C LEU A 64 -21.89 -8.62 0.58
N PHE A 65 -22.43 -9.80 0.27
CA PHE A 65 -22.41 -10.98 1.13
C PHE A 65 -21.42 -11.99 0.54
N ALA A 66 -20.28 -12.17 1.21
CA ALA A 66 -19.17 -12.94 0.67
C ALA A 66 -18.99 -14.31 1.37
N GLU A 67 -20.06 -14.89 1.90
CA GLU A 67 -19.99 -16.15 2.67
C GLU A 67 -19.51 -17.36 1.84
N ASN A 68 -19.61 -17.29 0.50
CA ASN A 68 -19.31 -18.40 -0.39
C ASN A 68 -18.23 -18.02 -1.44
N ILE A 69 -17.34 -17.07 -1.15
CA ILE A 69 -16.26 -16.71 -2.05
C ILE A 69 -14.97 -17.38 -1.58
N ASP A 70 -14.39 -18.22 -2.43
CA ASP A 70 -13.11 -18.86 -2.14
C ASP A 70 -12.02 -17.85 -1.80
N GLY A 71 -11.27 -18.08 -0.72
CA GLY A 71 -10.21 -17.20 -0.27
C GLY A 71 -10.66 -16.03 0.62
N ILE A 72 -11.95 -15.91 0.93
CA ILE A 72 -12.51 -14.95 1.87
C ILE A 72 -12.94 -15.66 3.16
N ASP A 73 -12.41 -15.20 4.29
CA ASP A 73 -12.89 -15.58 5.61
C ASP A 73 -13.86 -14.49 6.12
N TYR A 74 -15.16 -14.76 6.05
CA TYR A 74 -16.18 -13.78 6.40
C TYR A 74 -15.97 -13.16 7.79
N ASN A 75 -15.54 -13.94 8.78
CA ASN A 75 -15.36 -13.44 10.13
C ASN A 75 -14.18 -12.46 10.26
N LYS A 76 -13.11 -12.69 9.51
CA LYS A 76 -11.91 -11.83 9.48
C LYS A 76 -12.07 -10.66 8.54
N ASP A 77 -12.65 -10.90 7.37
CA ASP A 77 -12.69 -9.97 6.26
C ASP A 77 -13.93 -9.05 6.28
N LYS A 78 -14.89 -9.29 7.19
CA LYS A 78 -16.14 -8.52 7.31
C LYS A 78 -15.97 -7.01 7.37
N LEU A 79 -14.92 -6.53 8.04
CA LEU A 79 -14.64 -5.10 8.13
C LEU A 79 -14.32 -4.47 6.78
N PHE A 80 -13.76 -5.26 5.85
CA PHE A 80 -13.41 -4.79 4.51
C PHE A 80 -14.62 -4.74 3.58
N PHE A 81 -15.65 -5.56 3.80
CA PHE A 81 -16.85 -5.52 2.95
C PHE A 81 -17.57 -4.18 3.02
N ASN A 82 -17.62 -3.58 4.21
CA ASN A 82 -18.17 -2.24 4.37
C ASN A 82 -17.34 -1.19 3.61
N ALA A 83 -16.05 -1.43 3.43
CA ALA A 83 -15.20 -0.55 2.65
C ALA A 83 -15.56 -0.55 1.15
N PHE A 84 -16.10 -1.68 0.63
CA PHE A 84 -16.57 -1.78 -0.75
C PHE A 84 -17.97 -1.17 -0.98
N ASP A 85 -18.62 -0.65 0.07
CA ASP A 85 -19.79 0.24 -0.08
C ASP A 85 -19.34 1.68 -0.42
N CYS A 86 -18.40 1.76 -1.34
CA CYS A 86 -17.84 2.99 -1.87
C CYS A 86 -18.56 3.42 -3.16
N LYS A 87 -18.28 4.63 -3.60
CA LYS A 87 -18.70 5.09 -4.94
C LYS A 87 -17.84 4.44 -6.01
N ASP A 88 -18.42 4.22 -7.18
CA ASP A 88 -17.66 3.79 -8.35
C ASP A 88 -16.52 4.77 -8.67
N ASN A 89 -15.40 4.24 -9.14
CA ASN A 89 -14.20 4.97 -9.50
C ASN A 89 -13.41 5.61 -8.33
N GLU A 90 -13.65 5.20 -7.07
CA GLU A 90 -12.74 5.51 -5.96
C GLU A 90 -11.49 4.62 -6.02
N LEU A 91 -10.32 5.19 -5.69
CA LEU A 91 -9.06 4.42 -5.55
C LEU A 91 -9.07 3.58 -4.26
N LEU A 92 -8.46 2.40 -4.31
CA LEU A 92 -8.30 1.54 -3.13
C LEU A 92 -7.63 2.26 -1.95
N SER A 93 -6.62 3.09 -2.22
CA SER A 93 -5.95 3.89 -1.20
C SER A 93 -6.88 4.92 -0.53
N GLN A 94 -7.78 5.53 -1.30
CA GLN A 94 -8.78 6.47 -0.77
C GLN A 94 -9.80 5.74 0.10
N ILE A 95 -10.25 4.56 -0.34
CA ILE A 95 -11.18 3.71 0.39
C ILE A 95 -10.55 3.24 1.70
N ALA A 96 -9.30 2.76 1.66
CA ALA A 96 -8.57 2.33 2.85
C ALA A 96 -8.43 3.47 3.88
N LYS A 97 -8.06 4.66 3.42
CA LYS A 97 -7.94 5.85 4.28
C LYS A 97 -9.27 6.25 4.92
N LYS A 98 -10.36 6.26 4.14
CA LYS A 98 -11.71 6.61 4.60
C LYS A 98 -12.22 5.65 5.67
N ASN A 99 -11.99 4.35 5.48
CA ASN A 99 -12.46 3.29 6.36
C ASN A 99 -11.42 2.91 7.44
N LYS A 100 -10.25 3.56 7.46
CA LYS A 100 -9.15 3.28 8.41
C LYS A 100 -8.75 1.80 8.43
N CYS A 101 -8.75 1.16 7.27
CA CYS A 101 -8.38 -0.23 7.10
C CYS A 101 -7.02 -0.38 6.40
N ASP A 102 -6.43 -1.57 6.54
CA ASP A 102 -5.16 -1.88 5.92
C ASP A 102 -5.28 -1.97 4.39
N LEU A 103 -4.45 -1.20 3.67
CA LEU A 103 -4.49 -1.13 2.21
C LEU A 103 -4.06 -2.45 1.55
N LYS A 104 -3.09 -3.16 2.14
CA LYS A 104 -2.59 -4.42 1.59
C LYS A 104 -3.66 -5.50 1.62
N GLU A 105 -4.37 -5.60 2.74
CA GLU A 105 -5.50 -6.51 2.88
C GLU A 105 -6.67 -6.11 1.99
N LEU A 106 -6.95 -4.81 1.87
CA LEU A 106 -8.00 -4.33 0.96
C LEU A 106 -7.68 -4.69 -0.51
N ILE A 107 -6.42 -4.55 -0.95
CA ILE A 107 -5.96 -4.98 -2.27
C ILE A 107 -6.14 -6.49 -2.46
N ARG A 108 -5.78 -7.30 -1.45
CA ARG A 108 -5.95 -8.75 -1.47
C ARG A 108 -7.42 -9.12 -1.72
N ILE A 109 -8.33 -8.57 -0.93
CA ILE A 109 -9.76 -8.83 -1.03
C ILE A 109 -10.31 -8.32 -2.38
N ALA A 110 -9.89 -7.14 -2.82
CA ALA A 110 -10.30 -6.59 -4.11
C ALA A 110 -9.94 -7.53 -5.28
N LYS A 111 -8.75 -8.12 -5.27
CA LYS A 111 -8.34 -9.11 -6.29
C LYS A 111 -9.18 -10.38 -6.26
N ILE A 112 -9.57 -10.84 -5.07
CA ILE A 112 -10.47 -12.01 -4.94
C ILE A 112 -11.86 -11.66 -5.49
N LEU A 113 -12.39 -10.48 -5.17
CA LEU A 113 -13.69 -10.03 -5.68
C LEU A 113 -13.67 -9.81 -7.20
N GLU A 114 -12.56 -9.34 -7.75
CA GLU A 114 -12.37 -9.24 -9.20
C GLU A 114 -12.36 -10.62 -9.86
N ALA A 115 -11.64 -11.58 -9.30
CA ALA A 115 -11.64 -12.97 -9.77
C ALA A 115 -13.03 -13.63 -9.69
N ALA A 116 -13.84 -13.25 -8.70
CA ALA A 116 -15.24 -13.66 -8.57
C ALA A 116 -16.21 -12.87 -9.47
N HIS A 117 -15.71 -11.96 -10.34
CA HIS A 117 -16.52 -11.12 -11.23
C HIS A 117 -17.52 -10.20 -10.49
N LEU A 118 -17.24 -9.81 -9.26
CA LEU A 118 -18.06 -8.90 -8.47
C LEU A 118 -17.64 -7.43 -8.63
N ILE A 119 -16.38 -7.20 -8.92
CA ILE A 119 -15.84 -5.86 -9.19
C ILE A 119 -14.92 -5.90 -10.42
N GLU A 120 -14.64 -4.74 -10.97
CA GLU A 120 -13.64 -4.50 -12.01
C GLU A 120 -12.61 -3.51 -11.45
N LEU A 121 -11.32 -3.87 -11.49
CA LEU A 121 -10.21 -3.01 -11.09
C LEU A 121 -9.67 -2.28 -12.34
N LYS A 122 -9.79 -0.95 -12.35
CA LYS A 122 -9.27 -0.09 -13.42
C LYS A 122 -7.99 0.59 -12.97
N ARG A 123 -6.91 0.33 -13.67
CA ARG A 123 -5.61 1.00 -13.48
C ARG A 123 -5.57 2.37 -14.15
#